data_7ee3bb079bfcdef0978ba2cfdd6fb73e
#
_entry.id   7ee3bb079bfcdef0978ba2cfdd6fb73e
#
_cell.length_a   1.000
_cell.length_b   1.000
_cell.length_c   1.000
_cell.angle_alpha   90.00
_cell.angle_beta   90.00
_cell.angle_gamma   90.00
#
_symmetry.space_group_name_H-M   'P 1'
#
loop_
_entity.id
_entity.type
_entity.pdbx_description
1 polymer ?
#
loop_
_entity_poly.entity_id
_entity_poly.type
_entity_poly.pdbx_seq_one_letter_code
_entity_poly.pdbx_strand_id
1 'polypeptide(L)'
;MIDSIIRQRRTIKPAQMNGKVIPDDMISQLLELADWAPNHGRTEPWRFIVYAGDKMVSFCEEHAQLYKENTPAEKFKTTSYNNLVHASEGASHLVIAYMKRGANPNIPEMEEVAAVSAAIQNLLLGVAGHGLAGFWSTSGLVHNEVLKEYLGLQQEDKVLGIIYLGISDDPLKEGKRIIPMSEKVKWIK
;
A
#
# COMPACT_ATOMS: atom_id res chain seq x y z
N MET A 1 -20.78 -9.02 9.43
CA MET A 1 -20.37 -8.05 8.37
C MET A 1 -18.85 -7.89 8.30
N ILE A 2 -18.14 -7.41 9.33
CA ILE A 2 -16.67 -7.23 9.30
C ILE A 2 -15.90 -8.54 9.05
N ASP A 3 -16.31 -9.65 9.65
CA ASP A 3 -15.68 -10.96 9.47
C ASP A 3 -15.68 -11.42 8.01
N SER A 4 -16.76 -11.15 7.29
CA SER A 4 -16.88 -11.46 5.87
C SER A 4 -15.86 -10.67 5.06
N ILE A 5 -15.74 -9.36 5.29
CA ILE A 5 -14.80 -8.48 4.60
C ILE A 5 -13.36 -8.96 4.85
N ILE A 6 -13.00 -9.24 6.11
CA ILE A 6 -11.66 -9.73 6.46
C ILE A 6 -11.36 -11.06 5.75
N ARG A 7 -12.31 -11.98 5.72
CA ARG A 7 -12.14 -13.31 5.08
C ARG A 7 -12.10 -13.22 3.55
N GLN A 8 -12.83 -12.29 2.94
CA GLN A 8 -12.97 -12.16 1.49
C GLN A 8 -11.95 -11.23 0.86
N ARG A 9 -11.36 -10.29 1.63
CA ARG A 9 -10.35 -9.36 1.09
C ARG A 9 -9.22 -10.12 0.39
N ARG A 10 -8.96 -9.77 -0.86
CA ARG A 10 -7.86 -10.34 -1.68
C ARG A 10 -6.95 -9.23 -2.20
N THR A 11 -5.74 -9.62 -2.49
CA THR A 11 -4.81 -8.80 -3.28
C THR A 11 -5.19 -8.93 -4.73
N ILE A 12 -5.51 -7.81 -5.37
CA ILE A 12 -5.83 -7.71 -6.80
C ILE A 12 -4.81 -6.76 -7.40
N LYS A 13 -3.93 -7.28 -8.24
CA LYS A 13 -2.83 -6.51 -8.85
C LYS A 13 -3.34 -5.57 -9.95
N PRO A 14 -2.63 -4.47 -10.28
CA PRO A 14 -3.04 -3.56 -11.36
C PRO A 14 -3.37 -4.26 -12.69
N ALA A 15 -2.61 -5.25 -13.09
CA ALA A 15 -2.89 -6.02 -14.31
C ALA A 15 -4.24 -6.82 -14.29
N GLN A 16 -4.91 -6.89 -13.16
CA GLN A 16 -6.23 -7.51 -12.98
C GLN A 16 -7.34 -6.46 -12.78
N MET A 17 -6.99 -5.20 -12.78
CA MET A 17 -7.91 -4.06 -12.71
C MET A 17 -8.27 -3.60 -14.13
N ASN A 18 -9.41 -2.93 -14.28
CA ASN A 18 -10.00 -2.63 -15.57
C ASN A 18 -9.84 -1.17 -16.04
N GLY A 19 -9.05 -0.35 -15.33
CA GLY A 19 -8.77 1.05 -15.65
C GLY A 19 -9.92 2.03 -15.40
N LYS A 20 -11.07 1.56 -14.90
CA LYS A 20 -12.19 2.46 -14.54
C LYS A 20 -11.79 3.35 -13.37
N VAL A 21 -12.16 4.62 -13.45
CA VAL A 21 -11.85 5.62 -12.43
C VAL A 21 -12.79 5.48 -11.23
N ILE A 22 -12.20 5.46 -10.04
CA ILE A 22 -12.91 5.60 -8.76
C ILE A 22 -13.03 7.10 -8.47
N PRO A 23 -14.18 7.63 -8.05
CA PRO A 23 -14.30 9.04 -7.67
C PRO A 23 -13.37 9.43 -6.51
N ASP A 24 -12.81 10.63 -6.54
CA ASP A 24 -11.86 11.13 -5.52
C ASP A 24 -12.48 11.21 -4.11
N ASP A 25 -13.78 11.47 -4.01
CA ASP A 25 -14.52 11.47 -2.74
C ASP A 25 -14.57 10.07 -2.11
N MET A 26 -14.67 9.01 -2.91
CA MET A 26 -14.55 7.64 -2.43
C MET A 26 -13.14 7.36 -1.91
N ILE A 27 -12.10 7.83 -2.61
CA ILE A 27 -10.72 7.68 -2.12
C ILE A 27 -10.54 8.41 -0.79
N SER A 28 -11.09 9.61 -0.66
CA SER A 28 -11.08 10.38 0.59
C SER A 28 -11.76 9.62 1.73
N GLN A 29 -12.94 9.05 1.50
CA GLN A 29 -13.63 8.20 2.49
C GLN A 29 -12.81 6.98 2.92
N LEU A 30 -12.12 6.35 1.97
CA LEU A 30 -11.25 5.21 2.26
C LEU A 30 -10.04 5.62 3.12
N LEU A 31 -9.47 6.80 2.87
CA LEU A 31 -8.38 7.34 3.68
C LEU A 31 -8.83 7.76 5.08
N GLU A 32 -10.07 8.24 5.24
CA GLU A 32 -10.69 8.47 6.56
C GLU A 32 -10.78 7.18 7.37
N LEU A 33 -11.09 6.04 6.74
CA LEU A 33 -11.07 4.74 7.45
C LEU A 33 -9.66 4.36 7.91
N ALA A 34 -8.64 4.70 7.13
CA ALA A 34 -7.24 4.48 7.53
C ALA A 34 -6.87 5.31 8.76
N ASP A 35 -7.39 6.53 8.89
CA ASP A 35 -7.12 7.46 9.98
C ASP A 35 -7.59 6.94 11.36
N TRP A 36 -8.51 5.98 11.38
CA TRP A 36 -8.98 5.31 12.61
C TRP A 36 -8.06 4.18 13.09
N ALA A 37 -6.83 4.11 12.63
CA ALA A 37 -5.88 3.12 13.11
C ALA A 37 -5.42 3.40 14.54
N PRO A 38 -5.14 2.35 15.35
CA PRO A 38 -4.56 2.54 16.67
C PRO A 38 -3.11 3.01 16.57
N ASN A 39 -2.70 3.88 17.50
CA ASN A 39 -1.32 4.32 17.61
C ASN A 39 -0.95 4.64 19.07
N HIS A 40 0.34 4.60 19.39
CA HIS A 40 0.84 4.97 20.71
C HIS A 40 1.02 6.50 20.80
N GLY A 41 0.61 7.07 21.94
CA GLY A 41 0.86 8.47 22.26
C GLY A 41 0.19 9.49 21.33
N ARG A 42 -0.81 9.08 20.54
CA ARG A 42 -1.51 9.93 19.57
C ARG A 42 -0.57 10.57 18.56
N THR A 43 0.44 9.83 18.12
CA THR A 43 1.41 10.33 17.12
C THR A 43 0.81 10.42 15.73
N GLU A 44 -0.22 9.59 15.43
CA GLU A 44 -0.87 9.54 14.11
C GLU A 44 0.15 9.61 12.97
N PRO A 45 1.09 8.63 12.93
CA PRO A 45 2.32 8.76 12.13
C PRO A 45 2.09 8.53 10.63
N TRP A 46 0.92 8.07 10.24
CA TRP A 46 0.58 7.80 8.83
C TRP A 46 0.47 9.09 8.03
N ARG A 47 1.06 9.06 6.85
CA ARG A 47 0.90 10.08 5.81
C ARG A 47 0.65 9.38 4.49
N PHE A 48 -0.15 10.04 3.65
CA PHE A 48 -0.54 9.51 2.36
C PHE A 48 -0.27 10.55 1.27
N ILE A 49 0.35 10.11 0.16
CA ILE A 49 0.46 10.89 -1.07
C ILE A 49 -0.38 10.18 -2.12
N VAL A 50 -1.37 10.86 -2.68
CA VAL A 50 -2.30 10.28 -3.67
C VAL A 50 -1.93 10.78 -5.05
N TYR A 51 -1.79 9.85 -5.99
CA TYR A 51 -1.61 10.12 -7.41
C TYR A 51 -2.81 9.61 -8.19
N ALA A 52 -3.30 10.42 -9.14
CA ALA A 52 -4.40 10.09 -10.05
C ALA A 52 -4.13 10.66 -11.45
N GLY A 53 -4.82 10.14 -12.46
CA GLY A 53 -4.72 10.62 -13.84
C GLY A 53 -3.28 10.68 -14.35
N ASP A 54 -2.94 11.74 -15.09
CA ASP A 54 -1.63 11.91 -15.73
C ASP A 54 -0.47 11.92 -14.72
N LYS A 55 -0.72 12.39 -13.48
CA LYS A 55 0.30 12.39 -12.43
C LYS A 55 0.63 10.98 -11.94
N MET A 56 -0.34 10.08 -11.96
CA MET A 56 -0.10 8.66 -11.65
C MET A 56 0.71 7.99 -12.76
N VAL A 57 0.41 8.29 -14.03
CA VAL A 57 1.18 7.79 -15.18
C VAL A 57 2.62 8.24 -15.05
N SER A 58 2.87 9.55 -14.91
CA SER A 58 4.21 10.11 -14.76
C SER A 58 4.97 9.47 -13.59
N PHE A 59 4.33 9.32 -12.43
CA PHE A 59 4.96 8.67 -11.28
C PHE A 59 5.36 7.21 -11.57
N CYS A 60 4.50 6.43 -12.24
CA CYS A 60 4.81 5.04 -12.57
C CYS A 60 6.03 4.94 -13.50
N GLU A 61 6.11 5.80 -14.51
CA GLU A 61 7.25 5.87 -15.45
C GLU A 61 8.53 6.28 -14.73
N GLU A 62 8.48 7.33 -13.91
CA GLU A 62 9.63 7.84 -13.15
C GLU A 62 10.11 6.82 -12.11
N HIS A 63 9.20 6.17 -11.37
CA HIS A 63 9.56 5.12 -10.44
C HIS A 63 10.21 3.92 -11.13
N ALA A 64 9.72 3.53 -12.30
CA ALA A 64 10.34 2.48 -13.11
C ALA A 64 11.75 2.88 -13.58
N GLN A 65 11.93 4.13 -14.01
CA GLN A 65 13.23 4.64 -14.43
C GLN A 65 14.21 4.68 -13.25
N LEU A 66 13.79 5.20 -12.09
CA LEU A 66 14.59 5.17 -10.86
C LEU A 66 15.00 3.73 -10.50
N TYR A 67 14.05 2.77 -10.59
CA TYR A 67 14.35 1.35 -10.35
C TYR A 67 15.42 0.81 -11.29
N LYS A 68 15.35 1.16 -12.57
CA LYS A 68 16.33 0.74 -13.57
C LYS A 68 17.73 1.31 -13.30
N GLU A 69 17.80 2.60 -12.94
CA GLU A 69 19.06 3.32 -12.72
C GLU A 69 19.74 2.93 -11.41
N ASN A 70 18.96 2.59 -10.38
CA ASN A 70 19.46 2.34 -9.02
C ASN A 70 19.43 0.85 -8.62
N THR A 71 19.19 -0.06 -9.56
CA THR A 71 19.23 -1.50 -9.30
C THR A 71 20.44 -2.11 -10.01
N PRO A 72 21.35 -2.80 -9.28
CA PRO A 72 22.47 -3.51 -9.90
C PRO A 72 22.00 -4.47 -10.99
N ALA A 73 22.77 -4.60 -12.08
CA ALA A 73 22.36 -5.34 -13.27
C ALA A 73 21.96 -6.80 -12.97
N GLU A 74 22.65 -7.45 -12.02
CA GLU A 74 22.35 -8.83 -11.60
C GLU A 74 21.04 -8.97 -10.79
N LYS A 75 20.52 -7.87 -10.25
CA LYS A 75 19.25 -7.80 -9.49
C LYS A 75 18.10 -7.20 -10.31
N PHE A 76 18.41 -6.55 -11.41
CA PHE A 76 17.42 -5.93 -12.27
C PHE A 76 16.54 -6.99 -12.94
N LYS A 77 15.23 -6.79 -12.89
CA LYS A 77 14.23 -7.65 -13.52
C LYS A 77 13.36 -6.84 -14.46
N THR A 78 13.45 -7.14 -15.76
CA THR A 78 12.61 -6.50 -16.78
C THR A 78 11.12 -6.63 -16.47
N THR A 79 10.69 -7.77 -15.92
CA THR A 79 9.29 -7.98 -15.52
C THR A 79 8.86 -7.01 -14.41
N SER A 80 9.76 -6.72 -13.45
CA SER A 80 9.49 -5.73 -12.39
C SER A 80 9.39 -4.32 -12.97
N TYR A 81 10.31 -3.94 -13.85
CA TYR A 81 10.27 -2.68 -14.56
C TYR A 81 8.96 -2.49 -15.33
N ASN A 82 8.57 -3.46 -16.15
CA ASN A 82 7.33 -3.41 -16.92
C ASN A 82 6.10 -3.33 -16.01
N ASN A 83 6.08 -4.07 -14.90
CA ASN A 83 4.98 -3.99 -13.92
C ASN A 83 4.86 -2.61 -13.27
N LEU A 84 5.96 -1.89 -13.09
CA LEU A 84 5.94 -0.51 -12.57
C LEU A 84 5.38 0.45 -13.61
N VAL A 85 5.88 0.39 -14.87
CA VAL A 85 5.41 1.25 -15.96
C VAL A 85 3.92 1.08 -16.20
N HIS A 86 3.45 -0.16 -16.34
CA HIS A 86 2.06 -0.47 -16.73
C HIS A 86 1.07 -0.49 -15.57
N ALA A 87 1.50 -0.19 -14.35
CA ALA A 87 0.60 -0.21 -13.20
C ALA A 87 -0.53 0.82 -13.29
N SER A 88 -0.28 1.97 -13.94
CA SER A 88 -1.26 3.02 -14.15
C SER A 88 -2.37 2.67 -15.17
N GLU A 89 -2.16 1.70 -16.05
CA GLU A 89 -3.14 1.30 -17.06
C GLU A 89 -4.38 0.63 -16.45
N GLY A 90 -4.20 -0.13 -15.38
CA GLY A 90 -5.29 -0.84 -14.71
C GLY A 90 -5.81 -0.12 -13.46
N ALA A 91 -4.93 0.54 -12.72
CA ALA A 91 -5.31 1.22 -11.48
C ALA A 91 -5.99 2.57 -11.75
N SER A 92 -6.88 2.96 -10.85
CA SER A 92 -7.53 4.28 -10.83
C SER A 92 -6.69 5.31 -10.06
N HIS A 93 -6.17 4.89 -8.90
CA HIS A 93 -5.37 5.71 -8.01
C HIS A 93 -4.18 4.92 -7.47
N LEU A 94 -3.16 5.66 -7.11
CA LEU A 94 -1.99 5.17 -6.41
C LEU A 94 -1.83 5.98 -5.12
N VAL A 95 -1.70 5.29 -3.98
CA VAL A 95 -1.50 5.90 -2.68
C VAL A 95 -0.15 5.45 -2.12
N ILE A 96 0.76 6.38 -1.89
CA ILE A 96 1.99 6.11 -1.16
C ILE A 96 1.68 6.29 0.32
N ALA A 97 1.88 5.24 1.11
CA ALA A 97 1.75 5.29 2.55
C ALA A 97 3.14 5.29 3.18
N TYR A 98 3.38 6.29 4.04
CA TYR A 98 4.64 6.41 4.74
C TYR A 98 4.44 6.79 6.21
N MET A 99 5.38 6.39 7.03
CA MET A 99 5.51 6.79 8.41
C MET A 99 6.29 8.11 8.45
N LYS A 100 5.64 9.17 8.97
CA LYS A 100 6.32 10.39 9.38
C LYS A 100 6.74 10.23 10.84
N ARG A 101 8.05 10.32 11.09
CA ARG A 101 8.58 10.18 12.45
C ARG A 101 8.01 11.24 13.38
N GLY A 102 7.44 10.82 14.51
CA GLY A 102 6.94 11.71 15.54
C GLY A 102 8.06 12.40 16.33
N ALA A 103 7.74 13.55 16.95
CA ALA A 103 8.69 14.32 17.72
C ALA A 103 9.03 13.72 19.10
N ASN A 104 8.27 12.73 19.59
CA ASN A 104 8.52 12.11 20.89
C ASN A 104 9.54 10.96 20.79
N PRO A 105 10.77 11.14 21.27
CA PRO A 105 11.83 10.13 21.16
C PRO A 105 11.55 8.88 22.01
N ASN A 106 10.63 8.95 22.99
CA ASN A 106 10.29 7.82 23.84
C ASN A 106 9.35 6.81 23.15
N ILE A 107 8.77 7.16 22.00
CA ILE A 107 7.95 6.24 21.21
C ILE A 107 8.88 5.51 20.24
N PRO A 108 9.00 4.17 20.33
CA PRO A 108 9.83 3.41 19.41
C PRO A 108 9.34 3.55 17.97
N GLU A 109 10.26 3.71 17.02
CA GLU A 109 9.97 3.76 15.58
C GLU A 109 9.11 2.57 15.12
N MET A 110 9.38 1.38 15.65
CA MET A 110 8.63 0.16 15.32
C MET A 110 7.13 0.29 15.62
N GLU A 111 6.76 1.00 16.67
CA GLU A 111 5.34 1.21 17.01
C GLU A 111 4.66 2.16 16.02
N GLU A 112 5.36 3.17 15.53
CA GLU A 112 4.85 4.06 14.49
C GLU A 112 4.73 3.34 13.13
N VAL A 113 5.70 2.50 12.78
CA VAL A 113 5.62 1.61 11.60
C VAL A 113 4.44 0.66 11.71
N ALA A 114 4.21 0.06 12.90
CA ALA A 114 3.06 -0.82 13.14
C ALA A 114 1.73 -0.06 13.01
N ALA A 115 1.65 1.18 13.52
CA ALA A 115 0.48 2.03 13.40
C ALA A 115 0.14 2.35 11.93
N VAL A 116 1.15 2.70 11.11
CA VAL A 116 0.94 2.93 9.66
C VAL A 116 0.51 1.63 8.96
N SER A 117 1.07 0.48 9.35
CA SER A 117 0.64 -0.82 8.80
C SER A 117 -0.81 -1.14 9.15
N ALA A 118 -1.27 -0.78 10.36
CA ALA A 118 -2.67 -0.88 10.76
C ALA A 118 -3.57 0.07 9.94
N ALA A 119 -3.11 1.30 9.67
CA ALA A 119 -3.82 2.26 8.81
C ALA A 119 -3.97 1.73 7.38
N ILE A 120 -2.90 1.16 6.80
CA ILE A 120 -2.97 0.51 5.48
C ILE A 120 -3.96 -0.66 5.50
N GLN A 121 -3.99 -1.46 6.56
CA GLN A 121 -4.96 -2.57 6.66
C GLN A 121 -6.39 -2.05 6.73
N ASN A 122 -6.67 -0.97 7.48
CA ASN A 122 -7.98 -0.34 7.51
C ASN A 122 -8.40 0.15 6.11
N LEU A 123 -7.51 0.84 5.40
CA LEU A 123 -7.71 1.24 4.00
C LEU A 123 -8.11 0.04 3.14
N LEU A 124 -7.34 -1.06 3.19
CA LEU A 124 -7.59 -2.25 2.37
C LEU A 124 -8.89 -2.98 2.74
N LEU A 125 -9.31 -2.94 4.00
CA LEU A 125 -10.61 -3.46 4.43
C LEU A 125 -11.74 -2.59 3.91
N GLY A 126 -11.58 -1.27 3.95
CA GLY A 126 -12.51 -0.32 3.34
C GLY A 126 -12.66 -0.56 1.85
N VAL A 127 -11.55 -0.69 1.12
CA VAL A 127 -11.52 -1.03 -0.31
C VAL A 127 -12.33 -2.30 -0.59
N ALA A 128 -12.09 -3.37 0.17
CA ALA A 128 -12.84 -4.64 0.01
C ALA A 128 -14.31 -4.48 0.39
N GLY A 129 -14.63 -3.71 1.42
CA GLY A 129 -15.99 -3.44 1.87
C GLY A 129 -16.85 -2.70 0.83
N HIS A 130 -16.22 -1.88 0.00
CA HIS A 130 -16.84 -1.17 -1.12
C HIS A 130 -16.79 -1.94 -2.45
N GLY A 131 -16.34 -3.21 -2.45
CA GLY A 131 -16.24 -4.03 -3.67
C GLY A 131 -15.15 -3.58 -4.63
N LEU A 132 -14.18 -2.79 -4.15
CA LEU A 132 -13.06 -2.28 -4.93
C LEU A 132 -11.86 -3.22 -4.89
N ALA A 133 -10.92 -3.03 -5.80
CA ALA A 133 -9.67 -3.75 -5.90
C ALA A 133 -8.52 -2.99 -5.24
N GLY A 134 -7.66 -3.70 -4.49
CA GLY A 134 -6.52 -3.11 -3.84
C GLY A 134 -5.29 -4.01 -3.84
N PHE A 135 -4.13 -3.39 -4.02
CA PHE A 135 -2.82 -4.05 -3.99
C PHE A 135 -1.82 -3.22 -3.19
N TRP A 136 -1.35 -3.73 -2.07
CA TRP A 136 -0.21 -3.17 -1.34
C TRP A 136 1.08 -3.75 -1.91
N SER A 137 1.86 -2.92 -2.59
CA SER A 137 3.14 -3.26 -3.21
C SER A 137 4.30 -2.70 -2.38
N THR A 138 5.35 -3.50 -2.26
CA THR A 138 6.67 -3.09 -1.77
C THR A 138 7.75 -3.32 -2.82
N SER A 139 7.34 -3.44 -4.08
CA SER A 139 8.23 -3.66 -5.23
C SER A 139 8.98 -2.39 -5.64
N GLY A 140 9.99 -2.56 -6.47
CA GLY A 140 10.81 -1.45 -6.96
C GLY A 140 11.69 -0.90 -5.84
N LEU A 141 11.67 0.41 -5.66
CA LEU A 141 12.50 1.12 -4.68
C LEU A 141 11.76 1.53 -3.41
N VAL A 142 10.63 0.90 -3.07
CA VAL A 142 9.76 1.32 -1.94
C VAL A 142 10.53 1.51 -0.64
N HIS A 143 11.49 0.64 -0.34
CA HIS A 143 12.32 0.71 0.87
C HIS A 143 13.72 1.30 0.62
N ASN A 144 13.91 2.04 -0.49
CA ASN A 144 15.19 2.63 -0.86
C ASN A 144 15.18 4.14 -0.61
N GLU A 145 16.32 4.68 -0.21
CA GLU A 145 16.48 6.12 0.01
C GLU A 145 16.19 6.94 -1.26
N VAL A 146 16.52 6.41 -2.44
CA VAL A 146 16.27 7.08 -3.73
C VAL A 146 14.79 7.44 -3.92
N LEU A 147 13.86 6.51 -3.62
CA LEU A 147 12.44 6.83 -3.71
C LEU A 147 12.02 7.82 -2.62
N LYS A 148 12.57 7.70 -1.42
CA LYS A 148 12.29 8.63 -0.32
C LYS A 148 12.73 10.06 -0.68
N GLU A 149 13.93 10.22 -1.25
CA GLU A 149 14.44 11.51 -1.73
C GLU A 149 13.59 12.08 -2.86
N TYR A 150 13.22 11.24 -3.85
CA TYR A 150 12.33 11.62 -4.93
C TYR A 150 10.98 12.16 -4.42
N LEU A 151 10.45 11.56 -3.35
CA LEU A 151 9.22 11.99 -2.70
C LEU A 151 9.38 13.22 -1.79
N GLY A 152 10.60 13.74 -1.60
CA GLY A 152 10.90 14.86 -0.72
C GLY A 152 10.69 14.58 0.77
N LEU A 153 10.79 13.31 1.19
CA LEU A 153 10.59 12.90 2.58
C LEU A 153 11.84 13.14 3.42
N GLN A 154 11.66 13.22 4.74
CA GLN A 154 12.76 13.40 5.68
C GLN A 154 13.53 12.10 5.90
N GLN A 155 14.73 12.20 6.47
CA GLN A 155 15.62 11.06 6.68
C GLN A 155 15.00 9.99 7.58
N GLU A 156 14.28 10.39 8.63
CA GLU A 156 13.63 9.49 9.57
C GLU A 156 12.29 8.92 9.06
N ASP A 157 11.72 9.49 7.99
CA ASP A 157 10.48 9.00 7.42
C ASP A 157 10.68 7.65 6.72
N LYS A 158 9.65 6.80 6.69
CA LYS A 158 9.73 5.48 6.07
C LYS A 158 8.55 5.21 5.16
N VAL A 159 8.83 4.92 3.90
CA VAL A 159 7.79 4.45 2.97
C VAL A 159 7.47 2.99 3.29
N LEU A 160 6.19 2.70 3.58
CA LEU A 160 5.72 1.36 3.89
C LEU A 160 5.13 0.64 2.66
N GLY A 161 4.75 1.37 1.66
CA GLY A 161 4.23 0.77 0.43
C GLY A 161 3.57 1.75 -0.51
N ILE A 162 3.33 1.22 -1.69
CA ILE A 162 2.51 1.83 -2.73
C ILE A 162 1.22 1.00 -2.83
N ILE A 163 0.09 1.62 -2.58
CA ILE A 163 -1.21 0.98 -2.64
C ILE A 163 -1.89 1.40 -3.94
N TYR A 164 -2.07 0.45 -4.85
CA TYR A 164 -2.84 0.64 -6.08
C TYR A 164 -4.30 0.33 -5.79
N LEU A 165 -5.18 1.24 -6.18
CA LEU A 165 -6.62 1.16 -6.02
C LEU A 165 -7.28 1.17 -7.38
N GLY A 166 -8.28 0.31 -7.58
CA GLY A 166 -8.97 0.18 -8.87
C GLY A 166 -10.24 -0.64 -8.76
N ILE A 167 -10.76 -1.03 -9.90
CA ILE A 167 -11.93 -1.89 -10.06
C ILE A 167 -11.50 -3.13 -10.83
N SER A 168 -11.97 -4.31 -10.44
CA SER A 168 -11.75 -5.55 -11.16
C SER A 168 -13.10 -6.19 -11.51
N ASP A 169 -13.23 -6.67 -12.73
CA ASP A 169 -14.39 -7.43 -13.18
C ASP A 169 -14.21 -8.95 -12.93
N ASP A 170 -13.01 -9.36 -12.49
CA ASP A 170 -12.70 -10.74 -12.18
C ASP A 170 -13.38 -11.20 -10.88
N PRO A 171 -13.87 -12.46 -10.80
CA PRO A 171 -14.37 -13.02 -9.56
C PRO A 171 -13.27 -13.15 -8.52
N LEU A 172 -13.60 -12.89 -7.26
CA LEU A 172 -12.66 -13.06 -6.15
C LEU A 172 -12.22 -14.52 -6.01
N LYS A 173 -10.93 -14.76 -6.04
CA LYS A 173 -10.36 -16.09 -5.80
C LYS A 173 -10.49 -16.48 -4.33
N GLU A 174 -10.67 -17.76 -4.06
CA GLU A 174 -10.67 -18.28 -2.69
C GLU A 174 -9.32 -18.04 -1.99
N GLY A 175 -9.37 -17.62 -0.74
CA GLY A 175 -8.17 -17.41 0.07
C GLY A 175 -7.72 -18.68 0.77
N LYS A 176 -6.40 -18.87 0.86
CA LYS A 176 -5.81 -20.01 1.59
C LYS A 176 -4.98 -19.55 2.78
N ARG A 177 -4.94 -20.37 3.84
CA ARG A 177 -3.97 -20.27 4.92
C ARG A 177 -3.20 -21.59 4.96
N ILE A 178 -1.86 -21.49 4.87
CA ILE A 178 -0.98 -22.68 4.76
C ILE A 178 -0.75 -23.28 6.13
N ILE A 179 -0.54 -22.44 7.15
CA ILE A 179 -0.25 -22.88 8.52
C ILE A 179 -1.56 -22.86 9.31
N PRO A 180 -1.95 -23.98 9.96
CA PRO A 180 -3.12 -24.06 10.82
C PRO A 180 -3.05 -23.07 11.98
N MET A 181 -4.22 -22.66 12.51
CA MET A 181 -4.26 -21.71 13.64
C MET A 181 -3.68 -22.35 14.92
N SER A 182 -3.81 -23.66 15.09
CA SER A 182 -3.25 -24.42 16.22
C SER A 182 -1.73 -24.32 16.35
N GLU A 183 -1.03 -24.10 15.22
CA GLU A 183 0.42 -23.88 15.24
C GLU A 183 0.83 -22.43 15.53
N LYS A 184 -0.12 -21.51 15.50
CA LYS A 184 0.11 -20.07 15.71
C LYS A 184 -0.31 -19.58 17.10
N VAL A 185 -1.05 -20.41 17.84
CA VAL A 185 -1.63 -20.02 19.14
C VAL A 185 -1.23 -21.03 20.18
N LYS A 186 -0.63 -20.56 21.27
CA LYS A 186 -0.37 -21.34 22.47
C LYS A 186 -1.30 -20.86 23.58
N TRP A 187 -2.17 -21.75 24.07
CA TRP A 187 -3.02 -21.48 25.22
C TRP A 187 -2.26 -21.80 26.51
N ILE A 188 -2.20 -20.85 27.42
CA ILE A 188 -1.70 -21.07 28.80
C ILE A 188 -2.92 -20.89 29.70
N LYS A 189 -3.32 -21.98 30.34
CA LYS A 189 -4.50 -22.02 31.23
C LYS A 189 -4.05 -22.43 32.62
#